data_c613384876284354e42584ff9d0443e0
#
_entry.id   c613384876284354e42584ff9d0443e0
#
_cell.length_a   1.000
_cell.length_b   1.000
_cell.length_c   1.000
_cell.angle_alpha   90.00
_cell.angle_beta   90.00
_cell.angle_gamma   90.00
#
_symmetry.space_group_name_H-M   'P 1'
#
loop_
_entity.id
_entity.type
_entity.pdbx_description
1 polymer ?
#
loop_
_entity_poly.entity_id
_entity_poly.type
_entity_poly.pdbx_seq_one_letter_code
_entity_poly.pdbx_strand_id
1 'polypeptide(L)'
;FTLRLDQMVTADFPDGNGGVITLPVDANGNPFNPLTNPERVQPKDYALLPKEAMEFDIENTFVAGIGFTQPIFMGGKILELYRIASLGEQLASLGYENSKINLLIQVDEAYWRAVSLQAKQKLALEYRALLQTTSENVATLFEQGFATKADVLKVKVKLNEAEMTLTKAENGLKLAKMMLNQICGMPLDTDYELSEVAKSDLSEVSLEDNIGKMTLMRPEAKMLDLKVALAESEVRIARSRFMPNIVASGNYLLSNPNVFNGFENKFDGFFSVGVGVTIPIFHWGERIHTLSVAKHAHNIAKMEREEALEKLELQANMMQFKRNEAFKQEILSQNNLENAQENLSHAQLSFEEGIISAADLMEAQTAWVSAKSDNIDAQINTMLSKLYLEQSLGKIKVK
;
A
#
# COMPACT_ATOMS: atom_id res chain seq x y z
N PHE A 1 -17.39 67.03 -21.16
CA PHE A 1 -17.37 66.99 -22.65
C PHE A 1 -17.16 68.40 -23.11
N THR A 2 -15.99 68.75 -23.69
CA THR A 2 -15.72 70.01 -24.36
C THR A 2 -15.84 69.76 -25.86
N LEU A 3 -16.98 70.11 -26.42
CA LEU A 3 -17.17 70.08 -27.89
C LEU A 3 -16.28 71.16 -28.51
N ARG A 4 -15.49 70.84 -29.57
CA ARG A 4 -14.75 71.79 -30.35
C ARG A 4 -15.68 72.48 -31.33
N LEU A 5 -15.31 73.72 -31.78
CA LEU A 5 -16.09 74.52 -32.72
C LEU A 5 -16.39 73.78 -34.05
N ASP A 6 -15.49 72.90 -34.48
CA ASP A 6 -15.63 72.07 -35.69
C ASP A 6 -16.68 70.93 -35.52
N GLN A 7 -17.10 70.61 -34.27
CA GLN A 7 -18.09 69.62 -33.93
C GLN A 7 -19.49 70.26 -33.68
N MET A 8 -19.65 71.54 -33.80
CA MET A 8 -20.91 72.27 -33.60
C MET A 8 -21.47 72.73 -34.97
N VAL A 9 -22.81 72.83 -34.99
CA VAL A 9 -23.44 73.47 -36.17
C VAL A 9 -23.11 74.93 -36.12
N THR A 10 -22.48 75.44 -37.21
CA THR A 10 -22.04 76.85 -37.38
C THR A 10 -22.66 77.45 -38.60
N ALA A 11 -22.88 78.77 -38.60
CA ALA A 11 -23.27 79.55 -39.77
C ALA A 11 -22.37 80.81 -39.91
N ASP A 12 -22.25 81.28 -41.14
CA ASP A 12 -21.43 82.42 -41.43
C ASP A 12 -22.24 83.74 -41.36
N PHE A 13 -21.75 84.68 -40.62
CA PHE A 13 -22.38 86.00 -40.41
C PHE A 13 -21.43 87.07 -40.84
N PRO A 14 -21.96 88.22 -41.46
CA PRO A 14 -21.15 89.32 -41.80
C PRO A 14 -20.56 90.03 -40.56
N ASP A 15 -19.27 90.38 -40.59
CA ASP A 15 -18.52 91.02 -39.49
C ASP A 15 -18.73 92.54 -39.37
N GLY A 16 -19.49 93.18 -40.29
CA GLY A 16 -19.73 94.60 -40.36
C GLY A 16 -18.61 95.37 -41.10
N ASN A 17 -17.46 94.73 -41.40
CA ASN A 17 -16.31 95.35 -42.10
C ASN A 17 -16.03 94.69 -43.43
N GLY A 18 -16.98 93.91 -43.98
CA GLY A 18 -16.86 93.20 -45.28
C GLY A 18 -16.26 91.81 -45.19
N GLY A 19 -15.96 91.31 -44.02
CA GLY A 19 -15.53 89.95 -43.75
C GLY A 19 -16.70 89.07 -43.24
N VAL A 20 -16.42 87.76 -43.04
CA VAL A 20 -17.37 86.78 -42.59
C VAL A 20 -16.83 86.09 -41.29
N ILE A 21 -17.64 86.06 -40.27
CA ILE A 21 -17.31 85.35 -39.02
C ILE A 21 -18.16 84.13 -38.92
N THR A 22 -17.56 82.93 -38.71
CA THR A 22 -18.27 81.68 -38.44
C THR A 22 -18.59 81.58 -37.03
N LEU A 23 -19.88 81.55 -36.63
CA LEU A 23 -20.37 81.51 -35.27
C LEU A 23 -21.21 80.22 -35.06
N PRO A 24 -21.18 79.63 -33.83
CA PRO A 24 -22.13 78.56 -33.49
C PRO A 24 -23.55 79.04 -33.49
N VAL A 25 -24.47 78.22 -34.08
CA VAL A 25 -25.92 78.62 -34.19
C VAL A 25 -26.78 77.55 -33.45
N ASP A 26 -27.87 78.06 -32.91
CA ASP A 26 -28.90 77.18 -32.27
C ASP A 26 -29.81 76.58 -33.37
N ALA A 27 -30.81 75.78 -32.93
CA ALA A 27 -31.77 75.11 -33.82
C ALA A 27 -32.58 76.03 -34.72
N ASN A 28 -32.62 77.30 -34.37
CA ASN A 28 -33.34 78.35 -35.13
C ASN A 28 -32.37 79.17 -36.01
N GLY A 29 -31.09 78.83 -36.07
CA GLY A 29 -30.08 79.56 -36.87
C GLY A 29 -29.57 80.83 -36.23
N ASN A 30 -29.87 81.12 -34.95
CA ASN A 30 -29.38 82.30 -34.23
C ASN A 30 -28.00 82.10 -33.66
N PRO A 31 -27.05 83.04 -33.77
CA PRO A 31 -25.73 82.92 -33.21
C PRO A 31 -25.80 82.98 -31.66
N PHE A 32 -25.03 82.14 -30.95
CA PHE A 32 -24.94 82.17 -29.51
C PHE A 32 -23.52 81.85 -29.03
N ASN A 33 -23.22 82.19 -27.78
CA ASN A 33 -21.93 81.85 -27.19
C ASN A 33 -22.07 80.49 -26.46
N PRO A 34 -21.36 79.43 -26.93
CA PRO A 34 -21.44 78.08 -26.36
C PRO A 34 -20.88 77.97 -24.89
N LEU A 35 -20.09 78.94 -24.45
CA LEU A 35 -19.57 78.98 -23.11
C LEU A 35 -20.61 79.50 -22.07
N THR A 36 -21.53 80.36 -22.51
CA THR A 36 -22.58 80.90 -21.64
C THR A 36 -23.91 80.22 -21.78
N ASN A 37 -24.16 79.51 -22.88
CA ASN A 37 -25.41 78.81 -23.20
C ASN A 37 -25.12 77.40 -23.75
N PRO A 38 -24.51 76.55 -22.99
CA PRO A 38 -24.09 75.22 -23.43
C PRO A 38 -25.27 74.31 -23.88
N GLU A 39 -26.47 74.57 -23.33
CA GLU A 39 -27.71 73.86 -23.69
C GLU A 39 -28.19 74.09 -25.10
N ARG A 40 -27.71 75.14 -25.83
CA ARG A 40 -28.07 75.46 -27.21
C ARG A 40 -27.13 74.81 -28.22
N VAL A 41 -26.05 74.18 -27.79
CA VAL A 41 -25.09 73.53 -28.68
C VAL A 41 -25.73 72.37 -29.42
N GLN A 42 -25.71 72.43 -30.73
CA GLN A 42 -26.08 71.34 -31.63
C GLN A 42 -24.82 70.68 -32.20
N PRO A 43 -24.56 69.42 -31.95
CA PRO A 43 -23.46 68.74 -32.59
C PRO A 43 -23.75 68.48 -34.04
N LYS A 44 -22.68 68.62 -34.90
CA LYS A 44 -22.76 68.59 -36.34
C LYS A 44 -23.16 67.24 -36.95
N ASP A 45 -22.89 66.13 -36.24
CA ASP A 45 -23.20 64.82 -36.71
C ASP A 45 -23.81 64.02 -35.54
N TYR A 46 -25.11 63.75 -35.59
CA TYR A 46 -25.74 62.75 -34.75
C TYR A 46 -25.74 61.41 -35.47
N ALA A 47 -24.93 60.47 -35.05
CA ALA A 47 -25.20 59.07 -35.36
C ALA A 47 -26.35 58.61 -34.44
N LEU A 48 -27.57 58.62 -34.90
CA LEU A 48 -28.69 57.94 -34.27
C LEU A 48 -28.43 56.43 -34.37
N LEU A 49 -27.91 55.83 -33.31
CA LEU A 49 -27.91 54.39 -33.20
C LEU A 49 -29.37 53.96 -32.95
N PRO A 50 -29.98 53.19 -33.84
CA PRO A 50 -31.33 52.65 -33.60
C PRO A 50 -31.32 51.78 -32.36
N LYS A 51 -32.41 51.78 -31.57
CA LYS A 51 -32.51 51.03 -30.32
C LYS A 51 -32.21 49.55 -30.52
N GLU A 52 -32.61 48.99 -31.66
CA GLU A 52 -32.37 47.61 -32.05
C GLU A 52 -30.87 47.28 -32.24
N ALA A 53 -30.02 48.28 -32.54
CA ALA A 53 -28.59 48.09 -32.63
C ALA A 53 -27.86 48.05 -31.26
N MET A 54 -28.59 48.42 -30.19
CA MET A 54 -28.12 48.38 -28.79
C MET A 54 -28.77 47.29 -27.96
N GLU A 55 -29.76 46.58 -28.48
CA GLU A 55 -30.38 45.42 -27.86
C GLU A 55 -29.62 44.15 -28.26
N PHE A 56 -28.99 43.50 -27.28
CA PHE A 56 -28.32 42.20 -27.46
C PHE A 56 -29.23 41.12 -26.93
N ASP A 57 -29.64 40.18 -27.79
CA ASP A 57 -30.35 38.98 -27.37
C ASP A 57 -29.32 37.96 -26.81
N ILE A 58 -29.30 37.84 -25.49
CA ILE A 58 -28.42 36.90 -24.73
C ILE A 58 -29.23 35.80 -24.03
N GLU A 59 -30.53 35.64 -24.34
CA GLU A 59 -31.38 34.65 -23.65
C GLU A 59 -30.95 33.20 -23.98
N ASN A 60 -30.45 32.93 -25.18
CA ASN A 60 -29.97 31.64 -25.61
C ASN A 60 -28.51 31.66 -26.02
N THR A 61 -27.62 31.45 -25.02
CA THR A 61 -26.18 31.43 -25.27
C THR A 61 -25.68 30.00 -25.42
N PHE A 62 -25.06 29.71 -26.56
CA PHE A 62 -24.33 28.47 -26.80
C PHE A 62 -22.84 28.77 -26.91
N VAL A 63 -22.02 28.01 -26.16
CA VAL A 63 -20.55 28.11 -26.24
C VAL A 63 -19.96 26.69 -26.25
N ALA A 64 -19.17 26.40 -27.26
CA ALA A 64 -18.39 25.18 -27.34
C ALA A 64 -16.95 25.49 -27.71
N GLY A 65 -15.99 24.80 -27.14
CA GLY A 65 -14.59 25.04 -27.42
C GLY A 65 -13.74 23.81 -27.31
N ILE A 66 -12.68 23.78 -28.14
CA ILE A 66 -11.62 22.80 -28.04
C ILE A 66 -10.32 23.59 -27.83
N GLY A 67 -9.57 23.20 -26.78
CA GLY A 67 -8.29 23.82 -26.48
C GLY A 67 -7.22 22.78 -26.21
N PHE A 68 -5.99 23.10 -26.57
CA PHE A 68 -4.82 22.38 -26.14
C PHE A 68 -3.87 23.30 -25.38
N THR A 69 -3.18 22.73 -24.42
CA THR A 69 -2.15 23.41 -23.64
C THR A 69 -0.95 22.49 -23.54
N GLN A 70 0.16 22.88 -24.16
CA GLN A 70 1.40 22.15 -24.18
C GLN A 70 2.46 22.88 -23.38
N PRO A 71 2.88 22.38 -22.20
CA PRO A 71 4.04 22.92 -21.52
C PRO A 71 5.30 22.61 -22.34
N ILE A 72 6.03 23.64 -22.71
CA ILE A 72 7.31 23.55 -23.48
C ILE A 72 8.47 23.44 -22.50
N PHE A 73 8.43 24.24 -21.41
CA PHE A 73 9.46 24.23 -20.38
C PHE A 73 8.84 24.58 -19.03
N MET A 74 9.13 23.77 -18.02
CA MET A 74 8.68 23.97 -16.64
C MET A 74 9.82 23.72 -15.63
N GLY A 75 11.03 24.19 -15.95
CA GLY A 75 12.18 24.03 -15.06
C GLY A 75 12.58 22.59 -14.77
N GLY A 76 12.24 21.64 -15.65
CA GLY A 76 12.47 20.22 -15.46
C GLY A 76 11.36 19.48 -14.69
N LYS A 77 10.32 20.17 -14.21
CA LYS A 77 9.22 19.55 -13.42
C LYS A 77 8.59 18.36 -14.12
N ILE A 78 8.32 18.45 -15.44
CA ILE A 78 7.67 17.38 -16.21
C ILE A 78 8.54 16.12 -16.26
N LEU A 79 9.86 16.30 -16.46
CA LEU A 79 10.81 15.19 -16.47
C LEU A 79 10.87 14.48 -15.12
N GLU A 80 10.86 15.26 -14.02
CA GLU A 80 10.85 14.67 -12.68
C GLU A 80 9.51 14.00 -12.34
N LEU A 81 8.37 14.53 -12.82
CA LEU A 81 7.08 13.83 -12.68
C LEU A 81 7.06 12.50 -13.44
N TYR A 82 7.61 12.47 -14.66
CA TYR A 82 7.78 11.22 -15.39
C TYR A 82 8.68 10.24 -14.62
N ARG A 83 9.80 10.73 -14.06
CA ARG A 83 10.70 9.92 -13.24
C ARG A 83 10.01 9.37 -11.99
N ILE A 84 9.24 10.19 -11.28
CA ILE A 84 8.43 9.76 -10.13
C ILE A 84 7.45 8.65 -10.53
N ALA A 85 6.77 8.79 -11.65
CA ALA A 85 5.85 7.76 -12.16
C ALA A 85 6.60 6.45 -12.46
N SER A 86 7.76 6.51 -13.11
CA SER A 86 8.60 5.33 -13.38
C SER A 86 9.15 4.69 -12.11
N LEU A 87 9.60 5.47 -11.13
CA LEU A 87 10.02 4.96 -9.81
C LEU A 87 8.84 4.36 -9.04
N GLY A 88 7.65 4.93 -9.18
CA GLY A 88 6.42 4.40 -8.62
C GLY A 88 6.03 3.04 -9.20
N GLU A 89 6.18 2.86 -10.51
CA GLU A 89 5.99 1.56 -11.18
C GLU A 89 6.97 0.52 -10.64
N GLN A 90 8.26 0.85 -10.55
CA GLN A 90 9.28 -0.06 -10.01
C GLN A 90 8.99 -0.42 -8.55
N LEU A 91 8.55 0.56 -7.73
CA LEU A 91 8.16 0.35 -6.34
C LEU A 91 6.96 -0.61 -6.24
N ALA A 92 5.96 -0.45 -7.10
CA ALA A 92 4.80 -1.33 -7.15
C ALA A 92 5.18 -2.75 -7.60
N SER A 93 6.09 -2.88 -8.58
CA SER A 93 6.62 -4.17 -9.04
C SER A 93 7.35 -4.92 -7.93
N LEU A 94 8.25 -4.24 -7.18
CA LEU A 94 8.91 -4.83 -6.03
C LEU A 94 7.94 -5.16 -4.89
N GLY A 95 6.91 -4.33 -4.67
CA GLY A 95 5.83 -4.60 -3.73
C GLY A 95 5.05 -5.85 -4.09
N TYR A 96 4.80 -6.08 -5.37
CA TYR A 96 4.17 -7.31 -5.87
C TYR A 96 5.06 -8.54 -5.64
N GLU A 97 6.37 -8.45 -5.94
CA GLU A 97 7.32 -9.52 -5.62
C GLU A 97 7.34 -9.84 -4.12
N ASN A 98 7.40 -8.82 -3.27
CA ASN A 98 7.39 -8.99 -1.82
C ASN A 98 6.09 -9.66 -1.33
N SER A 99 4.94 -9.26 -1.90
CA SER A 99 3.65 -9.88 -1.60
C SER A 99 3.59 -11.36 -1.98
N LYS A 100 4.19 -11.74 -3.12
CA LYS A 100 4.31 -13.14 -3.52
C LYS A 100 5.18 -13.94 -2.55
N ILE A 101 6.33 -13.40 -2.13
CA ILE A 101 7.20 -14.05 -1.14
C ILE A 101 6.46 -14.26 0.18
N ASN A 102 5.76 -13.23 0.66
CA ASN A 102 4.99 -13.31 1.90
C ASN A 102 3.84 -14.32 1.80
N LEU A 103 3.17 -14.40 0.65
CA LEU A 103 2.12 -15.39 0.41
C LEU A 103 2.70 -16.82 0.44
N LEU A 104 3.85 -17.05 -0.21
CA LEU A 104 4.51 -18.34 -0.19
C LEU A 104 4.84 -18.78 1.25
N ILE A 105 5.36 -17.86 2.07
CA ILE A 105 5.67 -18.13 3.47
C ILE A 105 4.39 -18.47 4.25
N GLN A 106 3.31 -17.72 4.04
CA GLN A 106 2.01 -18.00 4.68
C GLN A 106 1.46 -19.38 4.31
N VAL A 107 1.63 -19.79 3.05
CA VAL A 107 1.23 -21.14 2.58
C VAL A 107 2.07 -22.21 3.29
N ASP A 108 3.40 -22.04 3.34
CA ASP A 108 4.29 -22.98 4.00
C ASP A 108 4.00 -23.07 5.50
N GLU A 109 3.80 -21.95 6.19
CA GLU A 109 3.40 -21.91 7.61
C GLU A 109 2.09 -22.66 7.87
N ALA A 110 1.07 -22.39 7.05
CA ALA A 110 -0.23 -23.03 7.17
C ALA A 110 -0.14 -24.54 6.87
N TYR A 111 0.67 -24.94 5.89
CA TYR A 111 0.92 -26.33 5.54
C TYR A 111 1.60 -27.08 6.70
N TRP A 112 2.73 -26.57 7.19
CA TRP A 112 3.45 -27.21 8.30
C TRP A 112 2.65 -27.24 9.58
N ARG A 113 1.82 -26.22 9.84
CA ARG A 113 0.88 -26.25 10.96
C ARG A 113 -0.16 -27.36 10.82
N ALA A 114 -0.70 -27.58 9.61
CA ALA A 114 -1.64 -28.65 9.36
C ALA A 114 -0.96 -30.03 9.50
N VAL A 115 0.28 -30.19 9.02
CA VAL A 115 1.09 -31.42 9.19
C VAL A 115 1.36 -31.70 10.67
N SER A 116 1.74 -30.67 11.46
CA SER A 116 1.92 -30.81 12.92
C SER A 116 0.64 -31.32 13.61
N LEU A 117 -0.50 -30.71 13.27
CA LEU A 117 -1.79 -31.12 13.87
C LEU A 117 -2.24 -32.51 13.44
N GLN A 118 -1.92 -32.93 12.20
CA GLN A 118 -2.15 -34.31 11.78
C GLN A 118 -1.30 -35.31 12.56
N ALA A 119 -0.02 -35.00 12.79
CA ALA A 119 0.86 -35.85 13.61
C ALA A 119 0.38 -35.92 15.07
N LYS A 120 -0.06 -34.81 15.65
CA LYS A 120 -0.62 -34.73 17.02
C LYS A 120 -1.96 -35.45 17.12
N GLN A 121 -2.80 -35.45 16.10
CA GLN A 121 -4.03 -36.26 16.06
C GLN A 121 -3.70 -37.74 16.09
N LYS A 122 -2.74 -38.20 15.26
CA LYS A 122 -2.27 -39.60 15.30
C LYS A 122 -1.75 -39.99 16.69
N LEU A 123 -0.93 -39.12 17.31
CA LEU A 123 -0.42 -39.31 18.68
C LEU A 123 -1.54 -39.38 19.70
N ALA A 124 -2.55 -38.53 19.62
CA ALA A 124 -3.70 -38.56 20.54
C ALA A 124 -4.53 -39.87 20.42
N LEU A 125 -4.68 -40.38 19.19
CA LEU A 125 -5.29 -41.67 18.93
C LEU A 125 -4.50 -42.85 19.57
N GLU A 126 -3.17 -42.84 19.38
CA GLU A 126 -2.28 -43.84 19.99
C GLU A 126 -2.35 -43.79 21.53
N TYR A 127 -2.32 -42.60 22.12
CA TYR A 127 -2.40 -42.40 23.57
C TYR A 127 -3.76 -42.85 24.15
N ARG A 128 -4.86 -42.48 23.47
CA ARG A 128 -6.20 -42.96 23.87
C ARG A 128 -6.26 -44.48 23.85
N ALA A 129 -5.71 -45.16 22.84
CA ALA A 129 -5.68 -46.59 22.72
C ALA A 129 -4.88 -47.23 23.88
N LEU A 130 -3.70 -46.69 24.22
CA LEU A 130 -2.90 -47.13 25.37
C LEU A 130 -3.67 -47.00 26.66
N LEU A 131 -4.32 -45.88 26.93
CA LEU A 131 -5.11 -45.67 28.14
C LEU A 131 -6.38 -46.56 28.21
N GLN A 132 -6.98 -46.85 27.05
CA GLN A 132 -8.10 -47.77 26.97
C GLN A 132 -7.67 -49.18 27.42
N THR A 133 -6.55 -49.71 26.89
CA THR A 133 -5.98 -51.00 27.31
C THR A 133 -5.61 -50.99 28.78
N THR A 134 -4.99 -49.94 29.30
CA THR A 134 -4.66 -49.77 30.69
C THR A 134 -5.92 -49.79 31.57
N SER A 135 -7.01 -49.14 31.14
CA SER A 135 -8.29 -49.10 31.85
C SER A 135 -8.93 -50.48 31.95
N GLU A 136 -8.85 -51.29 30.91
CA GLU A 136 -9.36 -52.66 30.86
C GLU A 136 -8.54 -53.57 31.79
N ASN A 137 -7.21 -53.48 31.75
CA ASN A 137 -6.32 -54.25 32.60
C ASN A 137 -6.53 -53.92 34.08
N VAL A 138 -6.61 -52.62 34.45
CA VAL A 138 -6.83 -52.20 35.85
C VAL A 138 -8.23 -52.59 36.34
N ALA A 139 -9.25 -52.56 35.45
CA ALA A 139 -10.57 -53.05 35.80
C ALA A 139 -10.56 -54.55 36.12
N THR A 140 -9.87 -55.38 35.34
CA THR A 140 -9.67 -56.81 35.59
C THR A 140 -8.91 -57.05 36.86
N LEU A 141 -7.83 -56.35 37.16
CA LEU A 141 -7.07 -56.42 38.41
C LEU A 141 -7.93 -56.03 39.63
N PHE A 142 -8.83 -55.07 39.49
CA PHE A 142 -9.77 -54.70 40.55
C PHE A 142 -10.76 -55.82 40.84
N GLU A 143 -11.32 -56.48 39.84
CA GLU A 143 -12.21 -57.63 40.02
C GLU A 143 -11.52 -58.81 40.71
N GLN A 144 -10.21 -58.94 40.43
CA GLN A 144 -9.39 -59.99 41.10
C GLN A 144 -8.86 -59.58 42.48
N GLY A 145 -9.14 -58.34 42.94
CA GLY A 145 -8.71 -57.82 44.23
C GLY A 145 -7.28 -57.30 44.31
N PHE A 146 -6.57 -57.19 43.16
CA PHE A 146 -5.17 -56.67 43.05
C PHE A 146 -5.07 -55.19 42.80
N ALA A 147 -6.16 -54.51 42.51
CA ALA A 147 -6.21 -53.04 42.34
C ALA A 147 -7.30 -52.41 43.19
N THR A 148 -7.18 -51.13 43.50
CA THR A 148 -8.16 -50.36 44.26
C THR A 148 -9.20 -49.70 43.39
N LYS A 149 -10.37 -49.34 43.95
CA LYS A 149 -11.36 -48.53 43.26
C LYS A 149 -10.79 -47.14 42.83
N ALA A 150 -9.86 -46.63 43.64
CA ALA A 150 -9.19 -45.38 43.34
C ALA A 150 -8.33 -45.47 42.05
N ASP A 151 -7.66 -46.60 41.83
CA ASP A 151 -6.84 -46.81 40.63
C ASP A 151 -7.71 -46.88 39.37
N VAL A 152 -8.84 -47.60 39.42
CA VAL A 152 -9.82 -47.61 38.30
C VAL A 152 -10.34 -46.23 37.99
N LEU A 153 -10.64 -45.42 39.00
CA LEU A 153 -11.14 -44.05 38.78
C LEU A 153 -10.06 -43.12 38.21
N LYS A 154 -8.80 -43.24 38.67
CA LYS A 154 -7.67 -42.45 38.11
C LYS A 154 -7.47 -42.74 36.63
N VAL A 155 -7.45 -43.99 36.19
CA VAL A 155 -7.30 -44.34 34.77
C VAL A 155 -8.47 -43.84 33.95
N LYS A 156 -9.72 -43.94 34.45
CA LYS A 156 -10.90 -43.37 33.76
C LYS A 156 -10.82 -41.85 33.56
N VAL A 157 -10.32 -41.10 34.56
CA VAL A 157 -10.10 -39.67 34.43
C VAL A 157 -9.09 -39.40 33.33
N LYS A 158 -7.96 -40.12 33.29
CA LYS A 158 -6.93 -39.97 32.24
C LYS A 158 -7.45 -40.32 30.84
N LEU A 159 -8.26 -41.37 30.73
CA LEU A 159 -8.90 -41.74 29.47
C LEU A 159 -9.83 -40.61 28.95
N ASN A 160 -10.65 -40.04 29.84
CA ASN A 160 -11.50 -38.91 29.48
C ASN A 160 -10.68 -37.66 29.03
N GLU A 161 -9.54 -37.38 29.71
CA GLU A 161 -8.61 -36.33 29.31
C GLU A 161 -8.03 -36.59 27.92
N ALA A 162 -7.67 -37.83 27.60
CA ALA A 162 -7.19 -38.23 26.29
C ALA A 162 -8.26 -38.08 25.19
N GLU A 163 -9.50 -38.44 25.47
CA GLU A 163 -10.63 -38.25 24.54
C GLU A 163 -10.91 -36.76 24.26
N MET A 164 -10.85 -35.91 25.29
CA MET A 164 -10.94 -34.47 25.10
C MET A 164 -9.78 -33.94 24.27
N THR A 165 -8.56 -34.43 24.45
CA THR A 165 -7.37 -34.05 23.68
C THR A 165 -7.49 -34.47 22.23
N LEU A 166 -7.97 -35.69 21.98
CA LEU A 166 -8.25 -36.18 20.62
C LEU A 166 -9.27 -35.30 19.91
N THR A 167 -10.40 -34.98 20.56
CA THR A 167 -11.43 -34.10 19.98
C THR A 167 -10.86 -32.72 19.63
N LYS A 168 -10.00 -32.16 20.50
CA LYS A 168 -9.32 -30.87 20.20
C LYS A 168 -8.36 -30.99 19.02
N ALA A 169 -7.61 -32.11 18.92
CA ALA A 169 -6.69 -32.31 17.79
C ALA A 169 -7.42 -32.48 16.46
N GLU A 170 -8.54 -33.22 16.43
CA GLU A 170 -9.39 -33.40 15.26
C GLU A 170 -9.97 -32.06 14.76
N ASN A 171 -10.55 -31.28 15.68
CA ASN A 171 -11.07 -29.96 15.36
C ASN A 171 -9.95 -29.00 14.91
N GLY A 172 -8.79 -29.07 15.56
CA GLY A 172 -7.62 -28.29 15.22
C GLY A 172 -7.11 -28.58 13.81
N LEU A 173 -7.01 -29.85 13.43
CA LEU A 173 -6.62 -30.28 12.08
C LEU A 173 -7.62 -29.81 11.04
N LYS A 174 -8.92 -29.95 11.30
CA LYS A 174 -9.96 -29.47 10.38
C LYS A 174 -9.86 -27.97 10.14
N LEU A 175 -9.68 -27.17 11.21
CA LEU A 175 -9.50 -25.73 11.11
C LEU A 175 -8.22 -25.36 10.37
N ALA A 176 -7.11 -26.08 10.61
CA ALA A 176 -5.84 -25.81 9.90
C ALA A 176 -5.97 -26.11 8.39
N LYS A 177 -6.65 -27.20 8.00
CA LYS A 177 -6.97 -27.48 6.60
C LYS A 177 -7.82 -26.37 5.97
N MET A 178 -8.84 -25.88 6.68
CA MET A 178 -9.68 -24.75 6.23
C MET A 178 -8.86 -23.46 6.04
N MET A 179 -7.92 -23.17 6.95
CA MET A 179 -7.02 -22.01 6.81
C MET A 179 -6.12 -22.15 5.59
N LEU A 180 -5.54 -23.31 5.35
CA LEU A 180 -4.71 -23.58 4.16
C LEU A 180 -5.54 -23.45 2.88
N ASN A 181 -6.76 -23.98 2.86
CA ASN A 181 -7.69 -23.82 1.73
C ASN A 181 -7.96 -22.34 1.43
N GLN A 182 -8.23 -21.54 2.46
CA GLN A 182 -8.49 -20.11 2.32
C GLN A 182 -7.30 -19.37 1.73
N ILE A 183 -6.06 -19.66 2.19
CA ILE A 183 -4.84 -19.02 1.66
C ILE A 183 -4.59 -19.45 0.20
N CYS A 184 -4.89 -20.71 -0.14
CA CYS A 184 -4.75 -21.24 -1.51
C CYS A 184 -5.91 -20.86 -2.45
N GLY A 185 -6.94 -20.16 -1.95
CA GLY A 185 -8.12 -19.79 -2.75
C GLY A 185 -9.02 -20.97 -3.08
N MET A 186 -8.95 -22.07 -2.33
CA MET A 186 -9.81 -23.25 -2.48
C MET A 186 -11.07 -23.11 -1.60
N PRO A 187 -12.17 -23.83 -1.92
CA PRO A 187 -13.32 -23.92 -1.02
C PRO A 187 -12.90 -24.43 0.36
N LEU A 188 -13.46 -23.88 1.44
CA LEU A 188 -13.05 -24.17 2.83
C LEU A 188 -13.23 -25.64 3.23
N ASP A 189 -14.16 -26.33 2.61
CA ASP A 189 -14.52 -27.72 2.86
C ASP A 189 -13.79 -28.74 1.99
N THR A 190 -12.86 -28.26 1.13
CA THR A 190 -12.04 -29.14 0.32
C THR A 190 -11.20 -30.06 1.19
N ASP A 191 -11.36 -31.37 1.05
CA ASP A 191 -10.56 -32.36 1.75
C ASP A 191 -9.41 -32.86 0.86
N TYR A 192 -8.29 -33.12 1.49
CA TYR A 192 -7.05 -33.63 0.85
C TYR A 192 -6.18 -34.30 1.90
N GLU A 193 -5.29 -35.16 1.41
CA GLU A 193 -4.26 -35.77 2.24
C GLU A 193 -3.01 -34.92 2.27
N LEU A 194 -2.50 -34.70 3.50
CA LEU A 194 -1.21 -34.03 3.68
C LEU A 194 -0.09 -35.04 3.48
N SER A 195 0.91 -34.70 2.67
CA SER A 195 2.10 -35.53 2.51
C SER A 195 2.82 -35.65 3.86
N GLU A 196 3.33 -36.83 4.15
CA GLU A 196 4.10 -37.04 5.38
C GLU A 196 5.37 -36.19 5.41
N VAL A 197 5.81 -35.84 6.61
CA VAL A 197 6.98 -35.01 6.84
C VAL A 197 8.20 -35.66 6.18
N ALA A 198 8.75 -35.02 5.17
CA ALA A 198 10.09 -35.36 4.72
C ALA A 198 11.05 -35.17 5.90
N LYS A 199 11.90 -36.18 6.17
CA LYS A 199 12.91 -36.06 7.22
C LYS A 199 13.68 -34.77 7.00
N SER A 200 13.75 -33.93 8.03
CA SER A 200 14.50 -32.69 8.00
C SER A 200 15.95 -32.99 7.58
N ASP A 201 16.45 -32.20 6.65
CA ASP A 201 17.89 -32.24 6.32
C ASP A 201 18.63 -31.63 7.52
N LEU A 202 19.10 -32.50 8.41
CA LEU A 202 19.80 -32.16 9.65
C LEU A 202 21.23 -31.72 9.37
N SER A 203 21.42 -30.74 8.48
CA SER A 203 22.71 -30.11 8.28
C SER A 203 22.85 -28.85 9.14
N GLU A 204 23.95 -28.75 9.86
CA GLU A 204 24.32 -27.54 10.57
C GLU A 204 24.60 -26.42 9.53
N VAL A 205 23.88 -25.31 9.65
CA VAL A 205 24.12 -24.16 8.76
C VAL A 205 25.34 -23.42 9.28
N SER A 206 26.43 -23.45 8.49
CA SER A 206 27.58 -22.61 8.78
C SER A 206 27.17 -21.14 8.81
N LEU A 207 27.72 -20.38 9.75
CA LEU A 207 27.50 -18.92 9.85
C LEU A 207 27.88 -18.27 8.51
N GLU A 208 26.93 -17.56 7.91
CA GLU A 208 27.20 -16.85 6.67
C GLU A 208 27.91 -15.53 6.96
N ASP A 209 29.16 -15.39 6.51
CA ASP A 209 30.03 -14.23 6.78
C ASP A 209 29.58 -12.93 6.09
N ASN A 210 28.55 -12.96 5.22
CA ASN A 210 28.13 -11.84 4.39
C ASN A 210 26.64 -11.48 4.50
N ILE A 211 26.05 -11.62 5.69
CA ILE A 211 24.61 -11.36 5.92
C ILE A 211 24.21 -9.96 5.42
N GLY A 212 24.99 -8.92 5.74
CA GLY A 212 24.67 -7.55 5.32
C GLY A 212 24.61 -7.35 3.81
N LYS A 213 25.42 -8.08 3.02
CA LYS A 213 25.33 -8.03 1.55
C LYS A 213 24.12 -8.78 1.01
N MET A 214 23.73 -9.87 1.67
CA MET A 214 22.59 -10.68 1.24
C MET A 214 21.28 -9.98 1.49
N THR A 215 21.13 -9.28 2.62
CA THR A 215 19.92 -8.50 2.93
C THR A 215 19.64 -7.39 1.92
N LEU A 216 20.67 -6.84 1.25
CA LEU A 216 20.50 -5.85 0.17
C LEU A 216 19.81 -6.42 -1.09
N MET A 217 19.77 -7.74 -1.25
CA MET A 217 19.08 -8.39 -2.38
C MET A 217 17.55 -8.46 -2.17
N ARG A 218 17.09 -8.25 -0.95
CA ARG A 218 15.68 -8.30 -0.60
C ARG A 218 14.87 -7.22 -1.32
N PRO A 219 13.63 -7.51 -1.75
CA PRO A 219 12.75 -6.51 -2.35
C PRO A 219 12.57 -5.28 -1.46
N GLU A 220 12.46 -5.48 -0.14
CA GLU A 220 12.28 -4.38 0.83
C GLU A 220 13.46 -3.41 0.83
N ALA A 221 14.70 -3.91 0.74
CA ALA A 221 15.89 -3.06 0.67
C ALA A 221 15.90 -2.21 -0.62
N LYS A 222 15.56 -2.81 -1.75
CA LYS A 222 15.43 -2.11 -3.04
C LYS A 222 14.29 -1.09 -3.03
N MET A 223 13.18 -1.38 -2.37
CA MET A 223 12.07 -0.44 -2.20
C MET A 223 12.50 0.81 -1.40
N LEU A 224 13.37 0.67 -0.41
CA LEU A 224 13.93 1.79 0.34
C LEU A 224 14.83 2.67 -0.53
N ASP A 225 15.65 2.08 -1.42
CA ASP A 225 16.43 2.83 -2.40
C ASP A 225 15.55 3.67 -3.33
N LEU A 226 14.45 3.10 -3.82
CA LEU A 226 13.48 3.82 -4.65
C LEU A 226 12.77 4.96 -3.88
N LYS A 227 12.44 4.78 -2.59
CA LYS A 227 11.88 5.84 -1.74
C LYS A 227 12.82 7.02 -1.59
N VAL A 228 14.12 6.78 -1.40
CA VAL A 228 15.14 7.84 -1.38
C VAL A 228 15.21 8.56 -2.72
N ALA A 229 15.18 7.83 -3.84
CA ALA A 229 15.18 8.42 -5.19
C ALA A 229 13.91 9.24 -5.48
N LEU A 230 12.74 8.82 -4.97
CA LEU A 230 11.50 9.61 -5.03
C LEU A 230 11.64 10.93 -4.27
N ALA A 231 12.12 10.89 -3.04
CA ALA A 231 12.35 12.09 -2.24
C ALA A 231 13.38 13.03 -2.88
N GLU A 232 14.39 12.50 -3.57
CA GLU A 232 15.34 13.31 -4.36
C GLU A 232 14.67 13.99 -5.56
N SER A 233 13.74 13.30 -6.25
CA SER A 233 12.97 13.88 -7.34
C SER A 233 12.06 15.01 -6.86
N GLU A 234 11.48 14.89 -5.65
CA GLU A 234 10.71 15.97 -5.01
C GLU A 234 11.58 17.21 -4.73
N VAL A 235 12.83 17.04 -4.34
CA VAL A 235 13.78 18.17 -4.21
C VAL A 235 13.99 18.86 -5.56
N ARG A 236 14.11 18.10 -6.66
CA ARG A 236 14.25 18.68 -8.02
C ARG A 236 12.98 19.38 -8.48
N ILE A 237 11.79 18.85 -8.15
CA ILE A 237 10.51 19.54 -8.38
C ILE A 237 10.44 20.84 -7.59
N ALA A 238 10.85 20.85 -6.32
CA ALA A 238 10.90 22.07 -5.52
C ALA A 238 11.86 23.12 -6.14
N ARG A 239 13.00 22.69 -6.70
CA ARG A 239 13.92 23.57 -7.45
C ARG A 239 13.30 24.12 -8.73
N SER A 240 12.48 23.36 -9.44
CA SER A 240 11.85 23.81 -10.68
C SER A 240 10.95 25.03 -10.50
N ARG A 241 10.45 25.26 -9.27
CA ARG A 241 9.63 26.46 -8.93
C ARG A 241 10.40 27.78 -9.02
N PHE A 242 11.74 27.75 -9.10
CA PHE A 242 12.59 28.94 -9.31
C PHE A 242 12.82 29.25 -10.80
N MET A 243 12.45 28.33 -11.70
CA MET A 243 12.69 28.44 -13.14
C MET A 243 11.47 29.04 -13.86
N PRO A 244 11.69 29.68 -15.04
CA PRO A 244 10.59 30.10 -15.88
C PRO A 244 9.69 28.94 -16.32
N ASN A 245 8.39 29.25 -16.54
CA ASN A 245 7.45 28.36 -17.17
C ASN A 245 7.09 28.86 -18.54
N ILE A 246 7.23 28.05 -19.58
CA ILE A 246 6.88 28.34 -20.96
C ILE A 246 5.81 27.36 -21.42
N VAL A 247 4.67 27.89 -21.83
CA VAL A 247 3.50 27.11 -22.24
C VAL A 247 3.00 27.59 -23.57
N ALA A 248 2.81 26.70 -24.53
CA ALA A 248 2.06 26.97 -25.75
C ALA A 248 0.60 26.57 -25.55
N SER A 249 -0.31 27.41 -26.01
CA SER A 249 -1.74 27.14 -26.01
C SER A 249 -2.38 27.46 -27.34
N GLY A 250 -3.42 26.71 -27.69
CA GLY A 250 -4.26 27.00 -28.83
C GLY A 250 -5.70 26.66 -28.47
N ASN A 251 -6.62 27.54 -28.83
CA ASN A 251 -8.03 27.39 -28.54
C ASN A 251 -8.84 27.70 -29.79
N TYR A 252 -9.88 26.93 -30.02
CA TYR A 252 -10.95 27.24 -30.95
C TYR A 252 -12.23 27.31 -30.17
N LEU A 253 -12.89 28.46 -30.20
CA LEU A 253 -14.15 28.71 -29.50
C LEU A 253 -15.23 28.96 -30.53
N LEU A 254 -16.34 28.26 -30.46
CA LEU A 254 -17.56 28.47 -31.24
C LEU A 254 -18.63 29.04 -30.30
N SER A 255 -19.23 30.16 -30.67
CA SER A 255 -20.29 30.77 -29.86
C SER A 255 -21.47 31.27 -30.69
N ASN A 256 -22.65 31.27 -30.07
CA ASN A 256 -23.86 31.92 -30.54
C ASN A 256 -24.58 32.53 -29.32
N PRO A 257 -24.82 33.85 -29.22
CA PRO A 257 -24.37 34.89 -30.16
C PRO A 257 -22.84 35.00 -30.22
N ASN A 258 -22.34 35.53 -31.38
CA ASN A 258 -20.91 35.69 -31.56
C ASN A 258 -20.39 36.88 -30.73
N VAL A 259 -19.68 36.60 -29.66
CA VAL A 259 -19.14 37.59 -28.71
C VAL A 259 -18.00 38.44 -29.31
N PHE A 260 -17.40 38.00 -30.43
CA PHE A 260 -16.28 38.70 -31.09
C PHE A 260 -16.72 39.63 -32.21
N ASN A 261 -17.95 39.51 -32.73
CA ASN A 261 -18.52 40.29 -33.81
C ASN A 261 -19.78 41.08 -33.41
N GLY A 262 -19.78 41.70 -32.22
CA GLY A 262 -20.87 42.58 -31.78
C GLY A 262 -22.14 41.88 -31.32
N PHE A 263 -22.02 40.65 -30.83
CA PHE A 263 -23.14 39.83 -30.32
C PHE A 263 -24.18 39.46 -31.39
N GLU A 264 -23.74 39.33 -32.66
CA GLU A 264 -24.63 38.82 -33.69
C GLU A 264 -25.14 37.42 -33.35
N ASN A 265 -26.47 37.21 -33.49
CA ASN A 265 -27.11 35.92 -33.23
C ASN A 265 -26.82 34.91 -34.37
N LYS A 266 -25.55 34.50 -34.45
CA LYS A 266 -25.00 33.61 -35.46
C LYS A 266 -23.90 32.75 -34.85
N PHE A 267 -23.84 31.47 -35.25
CA PHE A 267 -22.71 30.62 -34.92
C PHE A 267 -21.45 31.08 -35.68
N ASP A 268 -20.41 31.42 -34.94
CA ASP A 268 -19.10 31.74 -35.53
C ASP A 268 -17.98 31.27 -34.59
N GLY A 269 -16.80 31.01 -35.18
CA GLY A 269 -15.67 30.44 -34.48
C GLY A 269 -14.51 31.42 -34.38
N PHE A 270 -13.85 31.40 -33.22
CA PHE A 270 -12.62 32.17 -32.99
C PHE A 270 -11.46 31.19 -32.69
N PHE A 271 -10.36 31.35 -33.43
CA PHE A 271 -9.13 30.61 -33.24
C PHE A 271 -8.06 31.50 -32.63
N SER A 272 -7.39 30.99 -31.59
CA SER A 272 -6.28 31.66 -30.94
C SER A 272 -5.11 30.72 -30.69
N VAL A 273 -3.89 31.20 -30.93
CA VAL A 273 -2.64 30.52 -30.56
C VAL A 273 -1.77 31.52 -29.80
N GLY A 274 -1.15 31.04 -28.77
CA GLY A 274 -0.29 31.87 -27.94
C GLY A 274 0.84 31.10 -27.28
N VAL A 275 1.88 31.81 -26.88
CA VAL A 275 2.94 31.30 -26.00
C VAL A 275 2.97 32.20 -24.78
N GLY A 276 2.73 31.59 -23.64
CA GLY A 276 2.82 32.23 -22.32
C GLY A 276 4.17 31.96 -21.68
N VAL A 277 4.86 32.98 -21.19
CA VAL A 277 6.09 32.89 -20.42
C VAL A 277 5.83 33.48 -19.03
N THR A 278 5.95 32.68 -17.99
CA THR A 278 5.80 33.12 -16.60
C THR A 278 7.16 33.03 -15.91
N ILE A 279 7.70 34.14 -15.49
CA ILE A 279 8.96 34.21 -14.73
C ILE A 279 8.63 34.57 -13.28
N PRO A 280 8.89 33.67 -12.35
CA PRO A 280 8.63 33.93 -10.95
C PRO A 280 9.72 34.82 -10.34
N ILE A 281 9.40 36.08 -10.01
CA ILE A 281 10.36 37.08 -9.50
C ILE A 281 10.42 37.03 -7.98
N PHE A 282 9.29 37.14 -7.27
CA PHE A 282 9.25 37.22 -5.81
C PHE A 282 8.01 36.53 -5.23
N HIS A 283 8.21 35.73 -4.15
CA HIS A 283 7.15 34.96 -3.48
C HIS A 283 7.37 34.92 -1.96
N TRP A 284 7.73 36.01 -1.33
CA TRP A 284 7.84 36.17 0.13
C TRP A 284 8.55 35.02 0.86
N GLY A 285 9.56 34.40 0.24
CA GLY A 285 10.34 33.29 0.83
C GLY A 285 9.70 31.90 0.74
N GLU A 286 8.45 31.74 0.30
CA GLU A 286 7.74 30.46 0.19
C GLU A 286 8.58 29.37 -0.52
N ARG A 287 9.23 29.71 -1.64
CA ARG A 287 10.01 28.74 -2.41
C ARG A 287 11.26 28.24 -1.68
N ILE A 288 11.92 29.15 -0.94
CA ILE A 288 13.10 28.79 -0.14
C ILE A 288 12.71 27.79 0.93
N HIS A 289 11.61 28.06 1.65
CA HIS A 289 11.09 27.17 2.66
C HIS A 289 10.58 25.84 2.07
N THR A 290 9.88 25.87 0.93
CA THR A 290 9.44 24.65 0.22
C THR A 290 10.62 23.78 -0.19
N LEU A 291 11.70 24.39 -0.73
CA LEU A 291 12.93 23.66 -1.07
C LEU A 291 13.61 23.09 0.17
N SER A 292 13.63 23.85 1.28
CA SER A 292 14.19 23.38 2.56
C SER A 292 13.41 22.18 3.10
N VAL A 293 12.07 22.24 3.09
CA VAL A 293 11.20 21.11 3.48
C VAL A 293 11.52 19.86 2.64
N ALA A 294 11.59 20.01 1.31
CA ALA A 294 11.91 18.87 0.43
C ALA A 294 13.30 18.28 0.72
N LYS A 295 14.32 19.12 0.99
CA LYS A 295 15.66 18.66 1.38
C LYS A 295 15.66 17.90 2.71
N HIS A 296 14.93 18.39 3.71
CA HIS A 296 14.81 17.71 5.00
C HIS A 296 14.05 16.37 4.84
N ALA A 297 12.99 16.32 4.04
CA ALA A 297 12.27 15.08 3.73
C ALA A 297 13.18 14.04 3.05
N HIS A 298 14.05 14.48 2.11
CA HIS A 298 15.05 13.60 1.49
C HIS A 298 16.09 13.08 2.51
N ASN A 299 16.53 13.92 3.44
CA ASN A 299 17.47 13.48 4.49
C ASN A 299 16.79 12.48 5.45
N ILE A 300 15.52 12.71 5.80
CA ILE A 300 14.71 11.76 6.59
C ILE A 300 14.64 10.41 5.86
N ALA A 301 14.28 10.40 4.57
CA ALA A 301 14.21 9.17 3.78
C ALA A 301 15.53 8.39 3.75
N LYS A 302 16.69 9.09 3.73
CA LYS A 302 18.01 8.45 3.84
C LYS A 302 18.23 7.80 5.20
N MET A 303 17.94 8.52 6.29
CA MET A 303 18.07 7.99 7.64
C MET A 303 17.15 6.80 7.89
N GLU A 304 15.88 6.87 7.42
CA GLU A 304 14.94 5.76 7.49
C GLU A 304 15.43 4.53 6.72
N ARG A 305 16.07 4.75 5.56
CA ARG A 305 16.71 3.68 4.80
C ARG A 305 17.84 3.03 5.57
N GLU A 306 18.76 3.80 6.14
CA GLU A 306 19.89 3.30 6.93
C GLU A 306 19.40 2.50 8.14
N GLU A 307 18.49 3.05 8.92
CA GLU A 307 17.85 2.37 10.06
C GLU A 307 17.16 1.06 9.65
N ALA A 308 16.42 1.08 8.53
CA ALA A 308 15.74 -0.11 8.05
C ALA A 308 16.71 -1.20 7.57
N LEU A 309 17.82 -0.84 6.94
CA LEU A 309 18.86 -1.81 6.55
C LEU A 309 19.52 -2.45 7.76
N GLU A 310 19.82 -1.68 8.82
CA GLU A 310 20.31 -2.22 10.09
C GLU A 310 19.32 -3.21 10.73
N LYS A 311 18.01 -2.88 10.70
CA LYS A 311 16.94 -3.77 11.18
C LYS A 311 16.83 -5.05 10.35
N LEU A 312 17.00 -4.98 9.03
CA LEU A 312 17.02 -6.16 8.16
C LEU A 312 18.20 -7.07 8.45
N GLU A 313 19.38 -6.49 8.68
CA GLU A 313 20.57 -7.24 9.06
C GLU A 313 20.42 -7.89 10.45
N LEU A 314 19.90 -7.15 11.42
CA LEU A 314 19.58 -7.69 12.75
C LEU A 314 18.57 -8.84 12.66
N GLN A 315 17.53 -8.70 11.86
CA GLN A 315 16.54 -9.75 11.62
C GLN A 315 17.19 -11.02 11.06
N ALA A 316 18.07 -10.89 10.08
CA ALA A 316 18.73 -12.03 9.46
C ALA A 316 19.66 -12.76 10.49
N ASN A 317 20.41 -12.00 11.30
CA ASN A 317 21.18 -12.58 12.41
C ASN A 317 20.30 -13.30 13.42
N MET A 318 19.17 -12.71 13.81
CA MET A 318 18.20 -13.38 14.71
C MET A 318 17.67 -14.68 14.12
N MET A 319 17.35 -14.70 12.81
CA MET A 319 16.87 -15.94 12.16
C MET A 319 17.94 -17.01 12.10
N GLN A 320 19.20 -16.62 11.92
CA GLN A 320 20.32 -17.57 11.98
C GLN A 320 20.47 -18.19 13.36
N PHE A 321 20.41 -17.41 14.44
CA PHE A 321 20.45 -17.96 15.80
C PHE A 321 19.25 -18.86 16.07
N LYS A 322 18.04 -18.47 15.69
CA LYS A 322 16.82 -19.29 15.82
C LYS A 322 16.93 -20.61 15.06
N ARG A 323 17.53 -20.59 13.87
CA ARG A 323 17.75 -21.81 13.09
C ARG A 323 18.70 -22.78 13.81
N ASN A 324 19.80 -22.28 14.38
CA ASN A 324 20.74 -23.11 15.13
C ASN A 324 20.13 -23.64 16.45
N GLU A 325 19.29 -22.82 17.10
CA GLU A 325 18.54 -23.22 18.30
C GLU A 325 17.55 -24.35 17.97
N ALA A 326 16.73 -24.17 16.92
CA ALA A 326 15.75 -25.16 16.49
C ALA A 326 16.42 -26.50 16.13
N PHE A 327 17.57 -26.44 15.42
CA PHE A 327 18.37 -27.63 15.10
C PHE A 327 18.81 -28.40 16.35
N LYS A 328 19.35 -27.70 17.36
CA LYS A 328 19.75 -28.33 18.63
C LYS A 328 18.56 -28.89 19.40
N GLN A 329 17.43 -28.14 19.40
CA GLN A 329 16.20 -28.61 20.03
C GLN A 329 15.66 -29.89 19.38
N GLU A 330 15.72 -30.00 18.05
CA GLU A 330 15.29 -31.20 17.32
C GLU A 330 16.14 -32.45 17.76
N ILE A 331 17.46 -32.30 17.78
CA ILE A 331 18.36 -33.40 18.23
C ILE A 331 18.05 -33.82 19.67
N LEU A 332 17.87 -32.85 20.60
CA LEU A 332 17.61 -33.14 21.99
C LEU A 332 16.22 -33.75 22.20
N SER A 333 15.22 -33.24 21.46
CA SER A 333 13.85 -33.81 21.54
C SER A 333 13.78 -35.22 20.96
N GLN A 334 14.57 -35.53 19.93
CA GLN A 334 14.67 -36.90 19.40
C GLN A 334 15.27 -37.85 20.42
N ASN A 335 16.38 -37.46 21.08
CA ASN A 335 16.99 -38.27 22.16
C ASN A 335 16.01 -38.47 23.35
N ASN A 336 15.26 -37.42 23.72
CA ASN A 336 14.26 -37.49 24.76
C ASN A 336 13.11 -38.46 24.40
N LEU A 337 12.68 -38.43 23.14
CA LEU A 337 11.65 -39.36 22.65
C LEU A 337 12.14 -40.81 22.69
N GLU A 338 13.38 -41.09 22.28
CA GLU A 338 13.96 -42.44 22.36
C GLU A 338 14.01 -42.96 23.80
N ASN A 339 14.52 -42.13 24.73
CA ASN A 339 14.55 -42.47 26.14
C ASN A 339 13.14 -42.68 26.74
N ALA A 340 12.17 -41.82 26.39
CA ALA A 340 10.80 -41.96 26.89
C ALA A 340 10.09 -43.19 26.30
N GLN A 341 10.40 -43.57 25.07
CA GLN A 341 9.87 -44.79 24.44
C GLN A 341 10.41 -46.05 25.11
N GLU A 342 11.72 -46.08 25.40
CA GLU A 342 12.34 -47.17 26.14
C GLU A 342 11.77 -47.30 27.56
N ASN A 343 11.65 -46.19 28.29
CA ASN A 343 11.03 -46.15 29.62
C ASN A 343 9.58 -46.67 29.59
N LEU A 344 8.78 -46.25 28.61
CA LEU A 344 7.40 -46.73 28.44
C LEU A 344 7.37 -48.25 28.23
N SER A 345 8.26 -48.78 27.39
CA SER A 345 8.35 -50.23 27.14
C SER A 345 8.67 -51.01 28.39
N HIS A 346 9.64 -50.56 29.18
CA HIS A 346 9.97 -51.17 30.48
C HIS A 346 8.85 -51.04 31.49
N ALA A 347 8.18 -49.89 31.56
CA ALA A 347 7.05 -49.68 32.47
C ALA A 347 5.86 -50.59 32.11
N GLN A 348 5.59 -50.83 30.82
CA GLN A 348 4.54 -51.75 30.38
C GLN A 348 4.83 -53.21 30.86
N LEU A 349 6.04 -53.70 30.63
CA LEU A 349 6.46 -55.03 31.07
C LEU A 349 6.38 -55.18 32.61
N SER A 350 6.91 -54.17 33.33
CA SER A 350 6.89 -54.18 34.80
C SER A 350 5.46 -54.13 35.39
N PHE A 351 4.56 -53.45 34.72
CA PHE A 351 3.15 -53.41 35.12
C PHE A 351 2.46 -54.74 34.85
N GLU A 352 2.73 -55.40 33.72
CA GLU A 352 2.21 -56.72 33.40
C GLU A 352 2.70 -57.78 34.39
N GLU A 353 3.93 -57.68 34.89
CA GLU A 353 4.52 -58.54 35.93
C GLU A 353 4.06 -58.17 37.36
N GLY A 354 3.28 -57.06 37.50
CA GLY A 354 2.78 -56.61 38.83
C GLY A 354 3.85 -55.91 39.69
N ILE A 355 4.98 -55.50 39.13
CA ILE A 355 6.12 -54.86 39.82
C ILE A 355 5.85 -53.37 40.10
N ILE A 356 5.17 -52.65 39.17
CA ILE A 356 4.84 -51.26 39.34
C ILE A 356 3.33 -51.05 39.39
N SER A 357 2.92 -49.88 39.89
CA SER A 357 1.51 -49.50 39.96
C SER A 357 0.97 -48.98 38.62
N ALA A 358 -0.35 -48.96 38.45
CA ALA A 358 -1.01 -48.32 37.32
C ALA A 358 -0.69 -46.82 37.24
N ALA A 359 -0.41 -46.15 38.34
CA ALA A 359 -0.03 -44.75 38.39
C ALA A 359 1.35 -44.53 37.76
N ASP A 360 2.33 -45.40 38.06
CA ASP A 360 3.69 -45.33 37.49
C ASP A 360 3.66 -45.58 35.96
N LEU A 361 2.83 -46.57 35.52
CA LEU A 361 2.62 -46.80 34.08
C LEU A 361 2.02 -45.59 33.39
N MET A 362 0.98 -44.94 33.95
CA MET A 362 0.38 -43.72 33.40
C MET A 362 1.36 -42.55 33.36
N GLU A 363 2.26 -42.45 34.33
CA GLU A 363 3.34 -41.44 34.32
C GLU A 363 4.30 -41.65 33.13
N ALA A 364 4.74 -42.91 32.91
CA ALA A 364 5.59 -43.25 31.76
C ALA A 364 4.86 -43.00 30.42
N GLN A 365 3.57 -43.32 30.31
CA GLN A 365 2.74 -43.03 29.13
C GLN A 365 2.62 -41.53 28.89
N THR A 366 2.41 -40.72 29.91
CA THR A 366 2.31 -39.28 29.84
C THR A 366 3.66 -38.65 29.41
N ALA A 367 4.78 -39.12 29.97
CA ALA A 367 6.12 -38.69 29.61
C ALA A 367 6.43 -38.96 28.11
N TRP A 368 6.07 -40.15 27.64
CA TRP A 368 6.23 -40.53 26.24
C TRP A 368 5.40 -39.63 25.30
N VAL A 369 4.12 -39.38 25.63
CA VAL A 369 3.25 -38.48 24.82
C VAL A 369 3.83 -37.07 24.75
N SER A 370 4.30 -36.55 25.90
CA SER A 370 4.95 -35.22 25.93
C SER A 370 6.20 -35.19 25.06
N ALA A 371 7.11 -36.16 25.23
CA ALA A 371 8.35 -36.23 24.44
C ALA A 371 8.07 -36.37 22.95
N LYS A 372 7.05 -37.15 22.53
CA LYS A 372 6.66 -37.30 21.12
C LYS A 372 6.02 -36.01 20.55
N SER A 373 5.20 -35.32 21.35
CA SER A 373 4.64 -34.03 20.98
C SER A 373 5.73 -32.96 20.80
N ASP A 374 6.68 -32.89 21.74
CA ASP A 374 7.81 -31.98 21.73
C ASP A 374 8.73 -32.23 20.50
N ASN A 375 8.93 -33.50 20.14
CA ASN A 375 9.69 -33.87 18.97
C ASN A 375 8.98 -33.44 17.66
N ILE A 376 7.64 -33.65 17.57
CA ILE A 376 6.86 -33.12 16.41
C ILE A 376 7.02 -31.60 16.28
N ASP A 377 6.89 -30.87 17.37
CA ASP A 377 7.03 -29.42 17.39
C ASP A 377 8.45 -28.98 17.01
N ALA A 378 9.47 -29.67 17.50
CA ALA A 378 10.87 -29.39 17.18
C ALA A 378 11.18 -29.60 15.69
N GLN A 379 10.70 -30.69 15.08
CA GLN A 379 10.85 -30.94 13.64
C GLN A 379 10.22 -29.83 12.79
N ILE A 380 8.97 -29.42 13.11
CA ILE A 380 8.28 -28.35 12.41
C ILE A 380 8.99 -27.02 12.59
N ASN A 381 9.46 -26.69 13.81
CA ASN A 381 10.21 -25.48 14.08
C ASN A 381 11.52 -25.43 13.29
N THR A 382 12.19 -26.56 13.10
CA THR A 382 13.40 -26.65 12.27
C THR A 382 13.09 -26.33 10.82
N MET A 383 12.00 -26.84 10.24
CA MET A 383 11.56 -26.54 8.88
C MET A 383 11.22 -25.04 8.71
N LEU A 384 10.41 -24.49 9.62
CA LEU A 384 10.01 -23.09 9.56
C LEU A 384 11.19 -22.14 9.80
N SER A 385 12.11 -22.45 10.70
CA SER A 385 13.31 -21.64 10.95
C SER A 385 14.23 -21.57 9.74
N LYS A 386 14.33 -22.64 8.94
CA LYS A 386 15.04 -22.66 7.65
C LYS A 386 14.37 -21.71 6.66
N LEU A 387 13.05 -21.80 6.50
CA LEU A 387 12.27 -20.92 5.61
C LEU A 387 12.44 -19.44 5.98
N TYR A 388 12.33 -19.09 7.25
CA TYR A 388 12.52 -17.70 7.71
C TYR A 388 13.95 -17.20 7.52
N LEU A 389 14.96 -18.06 7.69
CA LEU A 389 16.34 -17.70 7.39
C LEU A 389 16.51 -17.42 5.90
N GLU A 390 16.01 -18.28 5.02
CA GLU A 390 16.08 -18.09 3.56
C GLU A 390 15.36 -16.80 3.12
N GLN A 391 14.21 -16.47 3.73
CA GLN A 391 13.52 -15.19 3.54
C GLN A 391 14.40 -14.02 3.96
N SER A 392 14.93 -14.06 5.19
CA SER A 392 15.73 -12.97 5.76
C SER A 392 17.02 -12.70 4.97
N LEU A 393 17.54 -13.70 4.29
CA LEU A 393 18.71 -13.61 3.41
C LEU A 393 18.33 -13.27 1.96
N GLY A 394 17.05 -13.12 1.61
CA GLY A 394 16.61 -12.83 0.24
C GLY A 394 16.88 -13.98 -0.76
N LYS A 395 16.96 -15.22 -0.26
CA LYS A 395 17.20 -16.42 -1.09
C LYS A 395 15.93 -16.97 -1.75
N ILE A 396 14.75 -16.59 -1.27
CA ILE A 396 13.48 -17.04 -1.84
C ILE A 396 13.24 -16.35 -3.18
N LYS A 397 13.16 -17.16 -4.25
CA LYS A 397 12.80 -16.69 -5.59
C LYS A 397 11.42 -17.25 -5.95
N VAL A 398 10.49 -16.39 -6.25
CA VAL A 398 9.18 -16.79 -6.79
C VAL A 398 9.27 -16.72 -8.31
N LYS A 399 9.04 -17.85 -8.97
CA LYS A 399 8.97 -17.95 -10.44
C LYS A 399 7.69 -17.32 -10.99
#